data_08354b3b494e32838e6df1c26487c83d
#
_entry.id   08354b3b494e32838e6df1c26487c83d
#
_cell.length_a   1.000
_cell.length_b   1.000
_cell.length_c   1.000
_cell.angle_alpha   90.00
_cell.angle_beta   90.00
_cell.angle_gamma   90.00
#
_symmetry.space_group_name_H-M   'P 1'
#
loop_
_entity.id
_entity.type
_entity.pdbx_description
1 polymer ?
#
loop_
_entity_poly.entity_id
_entity_poly.type
_entity_poly.pdbx_seq_one_letter_code
_entity_poly.pdbx_strand_id
1 'polypeptide(L)'
;GDKFDHLVSMSTNDFSLGKLADEMAAKDAFFNEYTGKTYRGNMNTTIIRSDLGKTLMVQHDVSSPRPYSRIHLVSGTKGAAQKYPGPERIALGHSWMKEEEMKAMQEKYTPPIVKHIGEIAKNVGGHGGMDFIMDWRLIDCLRNGLPLDQDVYDAASWSSIVPLSIQ
;
A
#
# COMPACT_ATOMS: atom_id res chain seq x y z
N GLY A 1 -10.63 -16.41 -7.24
CA GLY A 1 -9.48 -15.54 -7.16
C GLY A 1 -8.23 -16.30 -6.78
N ASP A 2 -7.11 -15.60 -6.66
CA ASP A 2 -5.86 -16.13 -6.14
C ASP A 2 -5.89 -16.08 -4.59
N LYS A 3 -5.09 -16.92 -3.93
CA LYS A 3 -5.00 -16.97 -2.47
C LYS A 3 -3.53 -16.92 -2.05
N PHE A 4 -3.27 -16.46 -0.84
CA PHE A 4 -1.94 -16.58 -0.23
C PHE A 4 -1.71 -18.02 0.20
N ASP A 5 -0.59 -18.59 -0.20
CA ASP A 5 -0.16 -19.92 0.17
C ASP A 5 0.71 -19.85 1.44
N HIS A 6 1.88 -19.23 1.33
CA HIS A 6 2.79 -19.06 2.47
C HIS A 6 3.55 -17.74 2.36
N LEU A 7 4.16 -17.34 3.46
CA LEU A 7 5.04 -16.19 3.52
C LEU A 7 6.32 -16.50 4.32
N VAL A 8 7.35 -15.72 4.03
CA VAL A 8 8.57 -15.62 4.85
C VAL A 8 8.80 -14.15 5.17
N SER A 9 9.22 -13.86 6.39
CA SER A 9 9.38 -12.49 6.87
C SER A 9 10.68 -12.33 7.63
N MET A 10 11.26 -11.12 7.53
CA MET A 10 12.45 -10.73 8.26
C MET A 10 12.32 -9.27 8.69
N SER A 11 12.65 -8.99 9.94
CA SER A 11 12.72 -7.63 10.46
C SER A 11 14.15 -7.23 10.76
N THR A 12 14.45 -5.96 10.64
CA THR A 12 15.70 -5.39 11.17
C THR A 12 15.65 -5.36 12.69
N ASN A 13 16.78 -5.06 13.34
CA ASN A 13 16.78 -4.66 14.74
C ASN A 13 16.06 -3.32 14.93
N ASP A 14 15.71 -3.03 16.18
CA ASP A 14 15.26 -1.68 16.57
C ASP A 14 16.47 -0.73 16.61
N PHE A 15 16.50 0.22 15.69
CA PHE A 15 17.54 1.25 15.60
C PHE A 15 17.03 2.65 15.95
N SER A 16 15.73 2.88 15.98
CA SER A 16 15.18 4.22 16.13
C SER A 16 13.98 4.34 17.07
N LEU A 17 13.14 3.33 17.23
CA LEU A 17 11.95 3.44 18.08
C LEU A 17 12.30 3.56 19.56
N GLY A 18 13.29 2.81 20.05
CA GLY A 18 13.80 2.93 21.41
C GLY A 18 14.37 4.34 21.67
N LYS A 19 15.17 4.87 20.74
CA LYS A 19 15.70 6.24 20.85
C LYS A 19 14.59 7.29 20.83
N LEU A 20 13.59 7.13 19.99
CA LEU A 20 12.44 8.03 19.95
C LEU A 20 11.68 8.01 21.28
N ALA A 21 11.49 6.86 21.89
CA ALA A 21 10.88 6.75 23.21
C ALA A 21 11.66 7.54 24.27
N ASP A 22 12.98 7.43 24.29
CA ASP A 22 13.85 8.17 25.20
C ASP A 22 13.78 9.69 24.95
N GLU A 23 13.79 10.12 23.68
CA GLU A 23 13.66 11.52 23.29
C GLU A 23 12.30 12.12 23.67
N MET A 24 11.22 11.34 23.56
CA MET A 24 9.89 11.77 23.95
C MET A 24 9.74 11.84 25.47
N ALA A 25 10.30 10.89 26.20
CA ALA A 25 10.32 10.90 27.68
C ALA A 25 11.06 12.11 28.25
N ALA A 26 12.10 12.57 27.57
CA ALA A 26 12.79 13.81 27.95
C ALA A 26 11.93 15.08 27.83
N LYS A 27 10.84 15.01 27.03
CA LYS A 27 9.91 16.13 26.80
C LYS A 27 8.62 16.02 27.61
N ASP A 28 8.14 14.80 27.85
CA ASP A 28 6.87 14.53 28.52
C ASP A 28 6.97 13.24 29.35
N ALA A 29 6.73 13.36 30.65
CA ALA A 29 6.75 12.23 31.58
C ALA A 29 5.79 11.09 31.23
N PHE A 30 4.76 11.34 30.44
CA PHE A 30 3.86 10.31 29.91
C PHE A 30 4.62 9.19 29.19
N PHE A 31 5.73 9.53 28.54
CA PHE A 31 6.51 8.55 27.76
C PHE A 31 7.53 7.76 28.59
N ASN A 32 7.67 8.02 29.90
CA ASN A 32 8.64 7.31 30.74
C ASN A 32 8.44 5.78 30.74
N GLU A 33 7.20 5.34 30.67
CA GLU A 33 6.88 3.90 30.63
C GLU A 33 7.37 3.19 29.37
N TYR A 34 7.72 3.93 28.33
CA TYR A 34 8.19 3.41 27.03
C TYR A 34 9.70 3.35 26.91
N THR A 35 10.45 3.94 27.85
CA THR A 35 11.92 3.95 27.84
C THR A 35 12.52 2.62 28.25
N GLY A 36 13.75 2.34 27.81
CA GLY A 36 14.49 1.13 28.16
C GLY A 36 13.88 -0.16 27.63
N LYS A 37 12.94 -0.11 26.70
CA LYS A 37 12.32 -1.25 26.05
C LYS A 37 12.94 -1.52 24.69
N THR A 38 12.97 -2.77 24.28
CA THR A 38 13.29 -3.15 22.91
C THR A 38 12.01 -3.25 22.09
N TYR A 39 11.94 -2.49 21.03
CA TYR A 39 10.82 -2.48 20.11
C TYR A 39 11.09 -3.40 18.92
N ARG A 40 10.06 -3.62 18.12
CA ARG A 40 10.22 -4.33 16.85
C ARG A 40 11.15 -3.57 15.94
N GLY A 41 11.79 -4.28 15.03
CA GLY A 41 12.69 -3.69 14.05
C GLY A 41 12.02 -2.61 13.19
N ASN A 42 12.81 -1.65 12.78
CA ASN A 42 12.33 -0.51 12.01
C ASN A 42 11.69 -0.89 10.68
N MET A 43 12.32 -1.83 9.98
CA MET A 43 11.82 -2.33 8.69
C MET A 43 11.49 -3.81 8.78
N ASN A 44 10.30 -4.16 8.35
CA ASN A 44 9.91 -5.53 8.08
C ASN A 44 9.80 -5.76 6.58
N THR A 45 10.36 -6.85 6.09
CA THR A 45 10.24 -7.30 4.70
C THR A 45 9.61 -8.67 4.68
N THR A 46 8.48 -8.79 4.02
CA THR A 46 7.72 -10.04 3.88
C THR A 46 7.62 -10.40 2.41
N ILE A 47 7.92 -11.64 2.08
CA ILE A 47 7.71 -12.21 0.74
C ILE A 47 6.60 -13.24 0.85
N ILE A 48 5.57 -13.08 0.03
CA ILE A 48 4.37 -13.92 0.02
C ILE A 48 4.33 -14.66 -1.31
N ARG A 49 4.07 -15.96 -1.28
CA ARG A 49 3.76 -16.75 -2.46
C ARG A 49 2.25 -17.02 -2.51
N SER A 50 1.67 -16.91 -3.69
CA SER A 50 0.27 -17.27 -3.93
C SER A 50 0.14 -18.69 -4.50
N ASP A 51 -1.07 -19.28 -4.37
CA ASP A 51 -1.41 -20.59 -4.94
C ASP A 51 -1.17 -20.67 -6.45
N LEU A 52 -1.42 -19.58 -7.18
CA LEU A 52 -1.16 -19.47 -8.61
C LEU A 52 0.29 -19.12 -8.95
N GLY A 53 1.20 -19.18 -7.97
CA GLY A 53 2.65 -19.05 -8.17
C GLY A 53 3.15 -17.61 -8.33
N LYS A 54 2.36 -16.59 -8.01
CA LYS A 54 2.83 -15.21 -7.96
C LYS A 54 3.58 -14.94 -6.67
N THR A 55 4.43 -13.94 -6.68
CA THR A 55 5.12 -13.46 -5.47
C THR A 55 4.82 -12.00 -5.23
N LEU A 56 4.61 -11.65 -3.97
CA LEU A 56 4.46 -10.27 -3.50
C LEU A 56 5.56 -9.99 -2.49
N MET A 57 6.21 -8.85 -2.62
CA MET A 57 7.12 -8.32 -1.58
C MET A 57 6.43 -7.13 -0.93
N VAL A 58 6.28 -7.19 0.38
CA VAL A 58 5.71 -6.12 1.20
C VAL A 58 6.78 -5.63 2.15
N GLN A 59 7.07 -4.33 2.14
CA GLN A 59 7.94 -3.68 3.12
C GLN A 59 7.13 -2.70 3.95
N HIS A 60 7.32 -2.75 5.26
CA HIS A 60 6.73 -1.83 6.21
C HIS A 60 7.83 -1.16 7.02
N ASP A 61 7.91 0.16 6.92
CA ASP A 61 8.86 0.99 7.64
C ASP A 61 8.23 2.37 7.88
N VAL A 62 8.03 2.70 9.13
CA VAL A 62 7.41 3.96 9.56
C VAL A 62 8.33 4.84 10.39
N SER A 63 9.54 4.39 10.68
CA SER A 63 10.45 5.03 11.62
C SER A 63 11.76 5.50 10.98
N SER A 64 12.11 5.04 9.79
CA SER A 64 13.32 5.50 9.10
C SER A 64 13.10 6.86 8.45
N PRO A 65 14.07 7.80 8.57
CA PRO A 65 13.96 9.14 8.01
C PRO A 65 14.20 9.13 6.49
N ARG A 66 13.22 8.68 5.72
CA ARG A 66 13.29 8.63 4.26
C ARG A 66 12.05 9.28 3.62
N PRO A 67 12.15 9.79 2.40
CA PRO A 67 11.00 10.33 1.69
C PRO A 67 9.88 9.31 1.57
N TYR A 68 8.65 9.79 1.68
CA TYR A 68 7.46 8.94 1.54
C TYR A 68 7.48 8.17 0.21
N SER A 69 7.29 6.87 0.30
CA SER A 69 7.18 6.00 -0.87
C SER A 69 6.39 4.75 -0.51
N ARG A 70 5.48 4.36 -1.38
CA ARG A 70 4.80 3.05 -1.29
C ARG A 70 5.49 1.99 -2.13
N ILE A 71 6.48 2.33 -2.93
CA ILE A 71 7.23 1.43 -3.83
C ILE A 71 6.27 0.50 -4.62
N HIS A 72 5.24 1.08 -5.24
CA HIS A 72 4.34 0.27 -6.04
C HIS A 72 5.04 -0.15 -7.33
N LEU A 73 5.33 -1.45 -7.45
CA LEU A 73 5.84 -2.07 -8.65
C LEU A 73 5.03 -3.33 -8.94
N VAL A 74 4.44 -3.39 -10.11
CA VAL A 74 3.73 -4.58 -10.60
C VAL A 74 4.41 -5.04 -11.87
N SER A 75 4.89 -6.28 -11.87
CA SER A 75 5.52 -6.92 -13.03
C SER A 75 4.64 -8.05 -13.54
N GLY A 76 4.32 -8.02 -14.81
CA GLY A 76 3.57 -9.05 -15.51
C GLY A 76 4.36 -9.63 -16.68
N THR A 77 3.76 -10.57 -17.39
CA THR A 77 4.40 -11.25 -18.53
C THR A 77 4.58 -10.38 -19.77
N LYS A 78 3.89 -9.23 -19.83
CA LYS A 78 3.93 -8.32 -21.00
C LYS A 78 4.50 -6.96 -20.70
N GLY A 79 4.75 -6.64 -19.43
CA GLY A 79 5.24 -5.33 -19.04
C GLY A 79 5.24 -5.12 -17.54
N ALA A 80 5.55 -3.91 -17.14
CA ALA A 80 5.58 -3.50 -15.74
C ALA A 80 4.97 -2.11 -15.55
N ALA A 81 4.43 -1.85 -14.36
CA ALA A 81 3.97 -0.53 -13.95
C ALA A 81 4.60 -0.18 -12.61
N GLN A 82 5.09 1.05 -12.49
CA GLN A 82 5.70 1.55 -11.27
C GLN A 82 5.13 2.92 -10.90
N LYS A 83 4.80 3.05 -9.61
CA LYS A 83 4.52 4.32 -8.95
C LYS A 83 5.34 4.36 -7.66
N TYR A 84 5.93 5.49 -7.36
CA TYR A 84 6.90 5.67 -6.28
C TYR A 84 8.22 4.88 -6.45
N PRO A 85 9.33 5.63 -6.34
CA PRO A 85 9.34 7.08 -6.45
C PRO A 85 8.84 7.52 -7.83
N GLY A 86 8.22 8.71 -7.87
CA GLY A 86 7.78 9.30 -9.14
C GLY A 86 8.91 9.56 -10.14
N PRO A 87 8.58 9.82 -11.42
CA PRO A 87 7.24 9.83 -11.99
C PRO A 87 6.64 8.43 -12.18
N GLU A 88 5.31 8.35 -12.32
CA GLU A 88 4.61 7.12 -12.68
C GLU A 88 5.03 6.68 -14.08
N ARG A 89 5.23 5.39 -14.27
CA ARG A 89 5.70 4.86 -15.56
C ARG A 89 5.22 3.44 -15.83
N ILE A 90 5.04 3.14 -17.12
CA ILE A 90 4.66 1.83 -17.63
C ILE A 90 5.70 1.40 -18.65
N ALA A 91 6.07 0.13 -18.64
CA ALA A 91 6.86 -0.49 -19.67
C ALA A 91 6.03 -1.55 -20.38
N LEU A 92 6.12 -1.61 -21.69
CA LEU A 92 5.73 -2.77 -22.48
C LEU A 92 7.02 -3.37 -23.06
N GLY A 93 7.33 -4.62 -22.66
CA GLY A 93 8.64 -5.20 -22.90
C GLY A 93 9.71 -4.58 -22.00
N HIS A 94 10.87 -4.20 -22.56
CA HIS A 94 12.05 -3.81 -21.81
C HIS A 94 12.30 -2.29 -21.72
N SER A 95 11.40 -1.47 -22.24
CA SER A 95 11.56 -0.01 -22.25
C SER A 95 10.38 0.71 -21.64
N TRP A 96 10.67 1.76 -20.90
CA TRP A 96 9.62 2.64 -20.38
C TRP A 96 8.93 3.39 -21.54
N MET A 97 7.61 3.51 -21.45
CA MET A 97 6.82 4.31 -22.39
C MET A 97 7.26 5.77 -22.39
N LYS A 98 7.12 6.43 -23.52
CA LYS A 98 7.26 7.88 -23.63
C LYS A 98 6.07 8.57 -22.98
N GLU A 99 6.23 9.84 -22.64
CA GLU A 99 5.20 10.63 -21.94
C GLU A 99 3.87 10.65 -22.69
N GLU A 100 3.90 10.80 -24.02
CA GLU A 100 2.70 10.81 -24.85
C GLU A 100 1.96 9.46 -24.84
N GLU A 101 2.70 8.35 -24.89
CA GLU A 101 2.15 7.00 -24.78
C GLU A 101 1.53 6.77 -23.40
N MET A 102 2.18 7.27 -22.35
CA MET A 102 1.68 7.22 -20.97
C MET A 102 0.36 7.98 -20.82
N LYS A 103 0.25 9.21 -21.37
CA LYS A 103 -0.98 9.99 -21.35
C LYS A 103 -2.12 9.24 -22.05
N ALA A 104 -1.87 8.68 -23.22
CA ALA A 104 -2.85 7.89 -23.95
C ALA A 104 -3.32 6.64 -23.17
N MET A 105 -2.39 5.97 -22.50
CA MET A 105 -2.71 4.82 -21.62
C MET A 105 -3.55 5.24 -20.42
N GLN A 106 -3.19 6.33 -19.76
CA GLN A 106 -3.95 6.88 -18.62
C GLN A 106 -5.38 7.24 -19.05
N GLU A 107 -5.56 7.94 -20.16
CA GLU A 107 -6.87 8.31 -20.67
C GLU A 107 -7.72 7.05 -20.99
N LYS A 108 -7.12 6.08 -21.68
CA LYS A 108 -7.79 4.84 -22.08
C LYS A 108 -8.23 4.00 -20.88
N TYR A 109 -7.39 3.89 -19.85
CA TYR A 109 -7.61 3.00 -18.70
C TYR A 109 -8.09 3.71 -17.44
N THR A 110 -8.31 5.02 -17.45
CA THR A 110 -8.97 5.70 -16.33
C THR A 110 -10.34 5.07 -16.08
N PRO A 111 -10.59 4.56 -14.87
CA PRO A 111 -11.86 3.90 -14.56
C PRO A 111 -13.07 4.80 -14.79
N PRO A 112 -14.20 4.25 -15.27
CA PRO A 112 -15.43 5.04 -15.49
C PRO A 112 -15.88 5.83 -14.26
N ILE A 113 -15.77 5.26 -13.08
CA ILE A 113 -16.10 5.94 -11.81
C ILE A 113 -15.26 7.21 -11.63
N VAL A 114 -13.96 7.17 -11.92
CA VAL A 114 -13.08 8.36 -11.80
C VAL A 114 -13.48 9.41 -12.83
N LYS A 115 -13.84 9.01 -14.03
CA LYS A 115 -14.36 9.93 -15.06
C LYS A 115 -15.68 10.57 -14.64
N HIS A 116 -16.53 9.84 -13.91
CA HIS A 116 -17.86 10.27 -13.50
C HIS A 116 -17.84 11.23 -12.31
N ILE A 117 -17.13 10.86 -11.25
CA ILE A 117 -17.17 11.60 -9.97
C ILE A 117 -15.81 12.17 -9.53
N GLY A 118 -14.74 12.01 -10.32
CA GLY A 118 -13.38 12.37 -9.91
C GLY A 118 -13.19 13.85 -9.56
N GLU A 119 -13.83 14.78 -10.29
CA GLU A 119 -13.76 16.21 -9.98
C GLU A 119 -14.50 16.54 -8.68
N ILE A 120 -15.66 15.94 -8.44
CA ILE A 120 -16.39 16.08 -7.16
C ILE A 120 -15.53 15.56 -6.02
N ALA A 121 -14.95 14.37 -6.20
CA ALA A 121 -14.10 13.74 -5.22
C ALA A 121 -12.89 14.59 -4.83
N LYS A 122 -12.21 15.20 -5.79
CA LYS A 122 -11.10 16.14 -5.53
C LYS A 122 -11.53 17.34 -4.68
N ASN A 123 -12.71 17.88 -4.96
CA ASN A 123 -13.25 19.03 -4.24
C ASN A 123 -13.66 18.70 -2.80
N VAL A 124 -14.19 17.48 -2.57
CA VAL A 124 -14.53 16.99 -1.23
C VAL A 124 -13.27 16.72 -0.40
N GLY A 125 -12.20 16.23 -1.04
CA GLY A 125 -10.93 15.93 -0.39
C GLY A 125 -10.82 14.49 0.10
N GLY A 126 -9.97 14.24 1.12
CA GLY A 126 -9.62 12.90 1.59
C GLY A 126 -8.67 12.16 0.62
N HIS A 127 -7.35 12.20 0.93
CA HIS A 127 -6.30 11.61 0.11
C HIS A 127 -6.39 11.93 -1.40
N GLY A 128 -6.70 13.21 -1.72
CA GLY A 128 -6.88 13.66 -3.11
C GLY A 128 -8.19 13.17 -3.75
N GLY A 129 -9.20 12.84 -2.96
CA GLY A 129 -10.52 12.37 -3.41
C GLY A 129 -10.68 10.85 -3.40
N MET A 130 -9.64 10.09 -3.03
CA MET A 130 -9.69 8.63 -2.99
C MET A 130 -10.76 8.13 -2.01
N ASP A 131 -10.80 8.69 -0.80
CA ASP A 131 -11.74 8.27 0.25
C ASP A 131 -13.19 8.47 -0.21
N PHE A 132 -13.49 9.62 -0.82
CA PHE A 132 -14.82 9.88 -1.38
C PHE A 132 -15.22 8.87 -2.47
N ILE A 133 -14.29 8.51 -3.38
CA ILE A 133 -14.57 7.54 -4.44
C ILE A 133 -14.86 6.16 -3.84
N MET A 134 -14.10 5.75 -2.82
CA MET A 134 -14.31 4.46 -2.14
C MET A 134 -15.67 4.39 -1.46
N ASP A 135 -16.03 5.41 -0.69
CA ASP A 135 -17.32 5.48 0.00
C ASP A 135 -18.48 5.55 -0.99
N TRP A 136 -18.35 6.38 -2.01
CA TRP A 136 -19.35 6.48 -3.08
C TRP A 136 -19.59 5.12 -3.75
N ARG A 137 -18.52 4.39 -4.07
CA ARG A 137 -18.61 3.06 -4.69
C ARG A 137 -19.29 2.05 -3.78
N LEU A 138 -18.97 2.05 -2.49
CA LEU A 138 -19.63 1.20 -1.50
C LEU A 138 -21.13 1.47 -1.45
N ILE A 139 -21.51 2.74 -1.32
CA ILE A 139 -22.93 3.14 -1.26
C ILE A 139 -23.67 2.81 -2.57
N ASP A 140 -23.03 3.03 -3.72
CA ASP A 140 -23.59 2.67 -5.02
C ASP A 140 -23.87 1.17 -5.12
N CYS A 141 -22.93 0.31 -4.71
CA CYS A 141 -23.11 -1.13 -4.68
C CYS A 141 -24.29 -1.52 -3.77
N LEU A 142 -24.33 -0.99 -2.55
CA LEU A 142 -25.40 -1.33 -1.59
C LEU A 142 -26.78 -0.86 -2.06
N ARG A 143 -26.88 0.33 -2.66
CA ARG A 143 -28.16 0.88 -3.15
C ARG A 143 -28.71 0.14 -4.37
N ASN A 144 -27.83 -0.36 -5.22
CA ASN A 144 -28.20 -0.97 -6.49
C ASN A 144 -28.10 -2.50 -6.49
N GLY A 145 -27.79 -3.12 -5.33
CA GLY A 145 -27.65 -4.58 -5.21
C GLY A 145 -26.50 -5.13 -6.05
N LEU A 146 -25.45 -4.32 -6.25
CA LEU A 146 -24.25 -4.73 -6.98
C LEU A 146 -23.29 -5.48 -6.06
N PRO A 147 -22.46 -6.39 -6.59
CA PRO A 147 -21.42 -7.02 -5.79
C PRO A 147 -20.41 -5.98 -5.30
N LEU A 148 -19.95 -6.15 -4.08
CA LEU A 148 -18.87 -5.33 -3.52
C LEU A 148 -17.54 -5.67 -4.19
N ASP A 149 -16.64 -4.69 -4.29
CA ASP A 149 -15.30 -4.87 -4.85
C ASP A 149 -14.39 -5.72 -3.96
N GLN A 150 -14.71 -5.79 -2.66
CA GLN A 150 -14.02 -6.61 -1.66
C GLN A 150 -15.05 -7.19 -0.68
N ASP A 151 -14.73 -8.35 -0.14
CA ASP A 151 -15.53 -9.00 0.90
C ASP A 151 -14.72 -9.21 2.19
N VAL A 152 -15.37 -9.83 3.19
CA VAL A 152 -14.74 -10.10 4.49
C VAL A 152 -13.54 -11.07 4.38
N TYR A 153 -13.54 -11.96 3.41
CA TYR A 153 -12.45 -12.92 3.20
C TYR A 153 -11.22 -12.23 2.57
N ASP A 154 -11.43 -11.28 1.67
CA ASP A 154 -10.36 -10.42 1.15
C ASP A 154 -9.75 -9.60 2.28
N ALA A 155 -10.58 -8.98 3.12
CA ALA A 155 -10.13 -8.20 4.26
C ALA A 155 -9.34 -9.05 5.26
N ALA A 156 -9.82 -10.23 5.61
CA ALA A 156 -9.14 -11.17 6.50
C ALA A 156 -7.80 -11.63 5.91
N SER A 157 -7.78 -11.98 4.63
CA SER A 157 -6.56 -12.41 3.92
C SER A 157 -5.49 -11.32 3.94
N TRP A 158 -5.83 -10.09 3.58
CA TRP A 158 -4.87 -8.98 3.57
C TRP A 158 -4.39 -8.58 4.95
N SER A 159 -5.30 -8.57 5.93
CA SER A 159 -4.97 -8.25 7.31
C SER A 159 -4.10 -9.31 7.98
N SER A 160 -4.16 -10.56 7.52
CA SER A 160 -3.35 -11.66 8.09
C SER A 160 -1.84 -11.49 7.87
N ILE A 161 -1.44 -10.70 6.88
CA ILE A 161 0.00 -10.45 6.60
C ILE A 161 0.69 -9.86 7.83
N VAL A 162 0.05 -8.92 8.53
CA VAL A 162 0.64 -8.27 9.70
C VAL A 162 0.96 -9.25 10.82
N PRO A 163 0.02 -9.98 11.41
CA PRO A 163 0.31 -10.92 12.49
C PRO A 163 1.24 -12.07 12.07
N LEU A 164 1.15 -12.54 10.83
CA LEU A 164 2.01 -13.62 10.34
C LEU A 164 3.45 -13.16 10.07
N SER A 165 3.66 -11.88 9.77
CA SER A 165 5.00 -11.30 9.53
C SER A 165 5.79 -11.06 10.83
N ILE A 166 5.17 -11.24 11.97
CA ILE A 166 5.71 -10.91 13.30
C ILE A 166 6.23 -12.17 14.03
N GLN A 167 5.91 -13.33 13.55
CA GLN A 167 6.27 -14.62 14.16
C GLN A 167 7.76 -14.92 14.05
#